data_5813cc21b41ddf2d5460208d031229b2
#
_entry.id   5813cc21b41ddf2d5460208d031229b2
#
_cell.length_a   1.000
_cell.length_b   1.000
_cell.length_c   1.000
_cell.angle_alpha   90.00
_cell.angle_beta   90.00
_cell.angle_gamma   90.00
#
_symmetry.space_group_name_H-M   'P 1'
#
loop_
_entity.id
_entity.type
_entity.pdbx_description
1 polymer ?
#
loop_
_entity_poly.entity_id
_entity_poly.type
_entity_poly.pdbx_seq_one_letter_code
_entity_poly.pdbx_strand_id
1 'polypeptide(L)'
;MNYLKILFLCCAAAFSMNAQMVNDSTFDASVKRPKFKKGKGPALLIDAAHHNFIVEMGLAKPLVDVATADGYRPSIDSSLFTKAYLSNYKIVVITPAMPFTFGSKKEVTTESTFTPAEIDALHDWVNNGGSLLLLSEHAPIDKSMTPVLNKFGIQSSIGIVWDSLNCDKTIPMKGFQTLLKFNKENGLLNTEHPITKGEQAGEQIKAIVTYGGSGLTGPEYTSLFTLSPSSEIKRWSGINPSGSATSQGLVGKVGKGKLVALGDCNGFTAMYINMGAGKKFFAGMQVTDHNWKQFVLNTLHWLSN
;
A
#
# COMPACT_ATOMS: atom_id res chain seq x y z
N MET A 1 9.36 -50.91 -18.29
CA MET A 1 8.05 -50.25 -18.14
C MET A 1 7.94 -49.75 -16.71
N ASN A 2 8.45 -48.56 -16.39
CA ASN A 2 8.32 -47.83 -15.11
C ASN A 2 9.27 -46.62 -15.14
N TYR A 3 8.95 -45.63 -15.98
CA TYR A 3 9.65 -44.35 -16.00
C TYR A 3 8.59 -43.22 -16.05
N LEU A 4 7.75 -43.08 -15.01
CA LEU A 4 6.81 -41.99 -14.95
C LEU A 4 6.40 -41.64 -13.50
N LYS A 5 7.34 -41.50 -12.57
CA LYS A 5 7.04 -41.03 -11.20
C LYS A 5 8.13 -40.17 -10.54
N ILE A 6 9.01 -39.53 -11.30
CA ILE A 6 10.09 -38.67 -10.72
C ILE A 6 10.08 -37.28 -11.36
N LEU A 7 8.92 -36.67 -11.56
CA LEU A 7 8.89 -35.29 -12.05
C LEU A 7 7.88 -34.39 -11.33
N PHE A 8 7.52 -34.71 -10.10
CA PHE A 8 6.58 -33.87 -9.34
C PHE A 8 7.08 -33.48 -7.95
N LEU A 9 8.35 -33.65 -7.63
CA LEU A 9 8.90 -33.36 -6.29
C LEU A 9 9.87 -32.18 -6.25
N CYS A 10 10.12 -31.47 -7.35
CA CYS A 10 11.08 -30.36 -7.37
C CYS A 10 10.46 -28.96 -7.26
N CYS A 11 9.12 -28.82 -7.28
CA CYS A 11 8.50 -27.50 -7.14
C CYS A 11 7.97 -27.18 -5.72
N ALA A 12 7.96 -28.15 -4.80
CA ALA A 12 7.48 -27.95 -3.43
C ALA A 12 8.59 -27.60 -2.43
N ALA A 13 9.87 -27.68 -2.80
CA ALA A 13 10.99 -27.42 -1.90
C ALA A 13 11.52 -25.96 -1.94
N ALA A 14 10.91 -25.08 -2.72
CA ALA A 14 11.41 -23.71 -2.91
C ALA A 14 10.75 -22.65 -1.99
N PHE A 15 9.81 -23.04 -1.12
CA PHE A 15 9.09 -22.08 -0.26
C PHE A 15 9.21 -22.31 1.25
N SER A 16 10.22 -23.02 1.70
CA SER A 16 10.61 -23.04 3.11
C SER A 16 11.78 -22.10 3.44
N MET A 17 12.03 -21.08 2.63
CA MET A 17 12.78 -19.92 3.09
C MET A 17 11.80 -19.07 3.89
N ASN A 18 11.99 -19.02 5.22
CA ASN A 18 11.37 -18.03 6.09
C ASN A 18 11.81 -16.64 5.63
N ALA A 19 11.14 -16.10 4.62
CA ALA A 19 11.32 -14.73 4.17
C ALA A 19 10.73 -13.83 5.25
N GLN A 20 11.52 -13.57 6.30
CA GLN A 20 11.10 -12.72 7.40
C GLN A 20 11.21 -11.26 6.96
N MET A 21 10.08 -10.56 6.96
CA MET A 21 10.03 -9.10 6.83
C MET A 21 10.43 -8.48 8.16
N VAL A 22 11.38 -7.56 8.13
CA VAL A 22 11.94 -6.94 9.34
C VAL A 22 12.06 -5.44 9.12
N ASN A 23 11.63 -4.63 10.10
CA ASN A 23 11.90 -3.20 10.09
C ASN A 23 13.40 -2.94 10.01
N ASP A 24 13.80 -2.02 9.14
CA ASP A 24 15.18 -1.55 9.10
C ASP A 24 15.41 -0.60 10.27
N SER A 25 16.16 -1.06 11.28
CA SER A 25 16.50 -0.28 12.46
C SER A 25 17.41 0.92 12.17
N THR A 26 18.00 0.99 10.96
CA THR A 26 18.86 2.09 10.52
C THR A 26 18.08 3.16 9.73
N PHE A 27 16.78 2.95 9.50
CA PHE A 27 15.95 3.92 8.80
C PHE A 27 15.88 5.25 9.55
N ASP A 28 16.26 6.33 8.87
CA ASP A 28 16.13 7.69 9.38
C ASP A 28 14.73 8.26 9.08
N ALA A 29 13.88 8.34 10.10
CA ALA A 29 12.55 8.92 10.02
C ALA A 29 12.54 10.46 10.18
N SER A 30 13.68 11.12 10.37
CA SER A 30 13.75 12.57 10.57
C SER A 30 13.18 13.35 9.38
N VAL A 31 12.51 14.46 9.65
CA VAL A 31 11.95 15.37 8.65
C VAL A 31 12.65 16.72 8.76
N LYS A 32 13.35 17.14 7.68
CA LYS A 32 14.12 18.39 7.70
C LYS A 32 13.25 19.64 7.87
N ARG A 33 12.05 19.63 7.31
CA ARG A 33 11.08 20.73 7.35
C ARG A 33 9.70 20.17 7.70
N PRO A 34 9.42 19.97 9.00
CA PRO A 34 8.14 19.44 9.42
C PRO A 34 6.97 20.39 9.05
N LYS A 35 5.88 19.80 8.55
CA LYS A 35 4.65 20.56 8.20
C LYS A 35 4.05 21.24 9.43
N PHE A 36 4.11 20.59 10.58
CA PHE A 36 3.56 21.10 11.84
C PHE A 36 4.63 21.13 12.93
N LYS A 37 4.45 22.03 13.91
CA LYS A 37 5.22 21.95 15.16
C LYS A 37 4.94 20.61 15.83
N LYS A 38 5.93 20.05 16.49
CA LYS A 38 5.87 18.72 17.16
C LYS A 38 4.56 18.55 17.94
N GLY A 39 3.78 17.54 17.57
CA GLY A 39 2.51 17.17 18.21
C GLY A 39 1.38 18.20 18.08
N LYS A 40 1.48 19.20 17.20
CA LYS A 40 0.44 20.21 16.94
C LYS A 40 -0.32 19.96 15.64
N GLY A 41 0.12 19.00 14.83
CA GLY A 41 -0.58 18.60 13.62
C GLY A 41 -1.85 17.80 13.90
N PRO A 42 -2.58 17.44 12.84
CA PRO A 42 -3.82 16.67 12.95
C PRO A 42 -3.63 15.31 13.62
N ALA A 43 -4.71 14.82 14.24
CA ALA A 43 -4.78 13.43 14.68
C ALA A 43 -4.88 12.51 13.47
N LEU A 44 -4.09 11.44 13.49
CA LEU A 44 -3.98 10.42 12.45
C LEU A 44 -4.20 9.05 13.09
N LEU A 45 -5.22 8.32 12.62
CA LEU A 45 -5.47 6.94 13.03
C LEU A 45 -4.78 5.99 12.03
N ILE A 46 -4.07 5.01 12.54
CA ILE A 46 -3.66 3.82 11.80
C ILE A 46 -4.52 2.67 12.32
N ASP A 47 -5.35 2.13 11.44
CA ASP A 47 -6.30 1.07 11.76
C ASP A 47 -5.59 -0.21 12.21
N ALA A 48 -6.04 -0.77 13.34
CA ALA A 48 -5.59 -2.04 13.88
C ALA A 48 -6.77 -2.98 14.24
N ALA A 49 -8.02 -2.60 13.88
CA ALA A 49 -9.21 -3.38 14.20
C ALA A 49 -9.46 -4.52 13.21
N HIS A 50 -8.89 -4.46 12.01
CA HIS A 50 -9.31 -5.27 10.87
C HIS A 50 -8.21 -6.23 10.37
N HIS A 51 -7.41 -6.80 11.28
CA HIS A 51 -6.27 -7.66 10.93
C HIS A 51 -5.34 -7.03 9.89
N ASN A 52 -4.99 -5.78 10.14
CA ASN A 52 -4.23 -4.96 9.21
C ASN A 52 -2.78 -5.48 9.08
N PHE A 53 -2.40 -5.92 7.89
CA PHE A 53 -1.15 -6.61 7.59
C PHE A 53 0.09 -5.90 8.15
N ILE A 54 0.26 -4.61 7.82
CA ILE A 54 1.45 -3.83 8.27
C ILE A 54 1.51 -3.74 9.80
N VAL A 55 0.34 -3.62 10.47
CA VAL A 55 0.27 -3.51 11.93
C VAL A 55 0.57 -4.86 12.58
N GLU A 56 -0.08 -5.95 12.14
CA GLU A 56 0.14 -7.28 12.70
C GLU A 56 1.58 -7.79 12.49
N MET A 57 2.20 -7.39 11.38
CA MET A 57 3.61 -7.71 11.09
C MET A 57 4.60 -6.83 11.86
N GLY A 58 4.12 -5.85 12.64
CA GLY A 58 4.97 -4.89 13.35
C GLY A 58 5.70 -3.91 12.43
N LEU A 59 5.25 -3.74 11.18
CA LEU A 59 5.88 -2.91 10.16
C LEU A 59 5.36 -1.47 10.10
N ALA A 60 4.40 -1.10 10.96
CA ALA A 60 3.80 0.24 10.99
C ALA A 60 4.70 1.31 11.62
N LYS A 61 5.72 0.91 12.40
CA LYS A 61 6.58 1.84 13.13
C LYS A 61 7.22 2.93 12.27
N PRO A 62 7.78 2.65 11.08
CA PRO A 62 8.37 3.70 10.23
C PRO A 62 7.37 4.79 9.83
N LEU A 63 6.13 4.42 9.51
CA LEU A 63 5.06 5.38 9.19
C LEU A 63 4.71 6.25 10.40
N VAL A 64 4.59 5.64 11.59
CA VAL A 64 4.36 6.38 12.86
C VAL A 64 5.49 7.36 13.13
N ASP A 65 6.74 6.91 12.98
CA ASP A 65 7.92 7.73 13.25
C ASP A 65 8.01 8.93 12.29
N VAL A 66 7.79 8.71 10.98
CA VAL A 66 7.78 9.79 9.96
C VAL A 66 6.64 10.78 10.22
N ALA A 67 5.43 10.30 10.47
CA ALA A 67 4.29 11.16 10.77
C ALA A 67 4.52 11.98 12.06
N THR A 68 5.11 11.36 13.10
CA THR A 68 5.47 12.04 14.36
C THR A 68 6.53 13.10 14.13
N ALA A 69 7.57 12.79 13.34
CA ALA A 69 8.65 13.72 13.00
C ALA A 69 8.14 14.91 12.19
N ASP A 70 7.09 14.73 11.39
CA ASP A 70 6.41 15.78 10.61
C ASP A 70 5.36 16.55 11.41
N GLY A 71 5.22 16.22 12.71
CA GLY A 71 4.41 16.95 13.70
C GLY A 71 2.97 16.48 13.83
N TYR A 72 2.55 15.41 13.14
CA TYR A 72 1.24 14.77 13.33
C TYR A 72 1.13 14.10 14.70
N ARG A 73 -0.08 13.68 15.04
CA ARG A 73 -0.40 12.90 16.25
C ARG A 73 -0.91 11.52 15.82
N PRO A 74 -0.02 10.62 15.37
CA PRO A 74 -0.44 9.28 14.97
C PRO A 74 -0.79 8.42 16.18
N SER A 75 -1.80 7.58 16.03
CA SER A 75 -2.15 6.50 16.96
C SER A 75 -2.47 5.23 16.18
N ILE A 76 -2.10 4.09 16.73
CA ILE A 76 -2.55 2.76 16.28
C ILE A 76 -3.63 2.34 17.26
N ASP A 77 -4.83 2.02 16.77
CA ASP A 77 -5.98 1.71 17.63
C ASP A 77 -6.87 0.64 16.99
N SER A 78 -7.43 -0.24 17.82
CA SER A 78 -8.26 -1.37 17.41
C SER A 78 -9.76 -1.16 17.66
N SER A 79 -10.19 0.08 17.86
CA SER A 79 -11.62 0.42 17.98
C SER A 79 -12.31 0.32 16.62
N LEU A 80 -13.50 -0.26 16.62
CA LEU A 80 -14.35 -0.37 15.43
C LEU A 80 -14.81 1.00 14.94
N PHE A 81 -15.01 1.13 13.64
CA PHE A 81 -15.38 2.40 13.03
C PHE A 81 -16.83 2.77 13.33
N THR A 82 -17.00 3.80 14.12
CA THR A 82 -18.28 4.49 14.30
C THR A 82 -18.12 5.95 13.94
N LYS A 83 -19.21 6.63 13.61
CA LYS A 83 -19.21 8.06 13.30
C LYS A 83 -18.59 8.90 14.44
N ALA A 84 -18.94 8.57 15.69
CA ALA A 84 -18.41 9.26 16.87
C ALA A 84 -16.90 9.02 17.02
N TYR A 85 -16.44 7.78 16.83
CA TYR A 85 -15.01 7.45 16.94
C TYR A 85 -14.18 8.14 15.86
N LEU A 86 -14.60 8.04 14.60
CA LEU A 86 -13.91 8.63 13.46
C LEU A 86 -13.82 10.17 13.54
N SER A 87 -14.78 10.83 14.21
CA SER A 87 -14.78 12.29 14.36
C SER A 87 -13.58 12.84 15.15
N ASN A 88 -12.85 12.00 15.88
CA ASN A 88 -11.64 12.39 16.62
C ASN A 88 -10.41 12.54 15.70
N TYR A 89 -10.50 12.14 14.44
CA TYR A 89 -9.37 12.09 13.52
C TYR A 89 -9.60 12.95 12.29
N LYS A 90 -8.51 13.51 11.78
CA LYS A 90 -8.51 14.18 10.45
C LYS A 90 -8.12 13.22 9.35
N ILE A 91 -7.23 12.27 9.63
CA ILE A 91 -6.73 11.29 8.69
C ILE A 91 -6.93 9.89 9.28
N VAL A 92 -7.44 8.98 8.46
CA VAL A 92 -7.46 7.53 8.75
C VAL A 92 -6.61 6.82 7.70
N VAL A 93 -5.72 5.95 8.15
CA VAL A 93 -4.91 5.06 7.32
C VAL A 93 -5.38 3.63 7.55
N ILE A 94 -5.88 3.00 6.50
CA ILE A 94 -6.22 1.59 6.49
C ILE A 94 -5.16 0.87 5.67
N THR A 95 -4.37 0.03 6.33
CA THR A 95 -3.43 -0.87 5.65
C THR A 95 -4.16 -2.14 5.23
N PRO A 96 -3.60 -3.00 4.36
CA PRO A 96 -4.32 -4.16 3.87
C PRO A 96 -4.95 -4.96 5.01
N ALA A 97 -6.29 -4.95 5.04
CA ALA A 97 -7.07 -5.66 6.03
C ALA A 97 -7.28 -7.11 5.58
N MET A 98 -6.91 -8.06 6.42
CA MET A 98 -6.98 -9.49 6.08
C MET A 98 -8.16 -10.15 6.81
N PRO A 99 -8.86 -11.09 6.18
CA PRO A 99 -9.95 -11.82 6.84
C PRO A 99 -9.45 -12.89 7.82
N PHE A 100 -8.18 -12.85 8.19
CA PHE A 100 -7.51 -13.80 9.07
C PHE A 100 -6.29 -13.16 9.73
N THR A 101 -5.94 -13.63 10.92
CA THR A 101 -4.68 -13.24 11.57
C THR A 101 -3.50 -13.82 10.80
N PHE A 102 -2.50 -13.02 10.51
CA PHE A 102 -1.30 -13.45 9.78
C PHE A 102 -0.62 -14.62 10.51
N GLY A 103 -0.25 -15.65 9.73
CA GLY A 103 0.33 -16.89 10.26
C GLY A 103 -0.66 -17.88 10.85
N SER A 104 -1.98 -17.59 10.87
CA SER A 104 -2.99 -18.57 11.23
C SER A 104 -3.10 -19.65 10.16
N LYS A 105 -3.46 -20.90 10.57
CA LYS A 105 -3.74 -22.01 9.63
C LYS A 105 -5.15 -21.96 9.04
N LYS A 106 -5.91 -20.87 9.26
CA LYS A 106 -7.26 -20.74 8.70
C LYS A 106 -7.19 -20.64 7.19
N GLU A 107 -8.15 -21.23 6.52
CA GLU A 107 -8.34 -21.03 5.08
C GLU A 107 -8.49 -19.55 4.78
N VAL A 108 -7.86 -19.11 3.70
CA VAL A 108 -7.98 -17.74 3.21
C VAL A 108 -9.42 -17.53 2.76
N THR A 109 -10.21 -16.85 3.57
CA THR A 109 -11.56 -16.43 3.16
C THR A 109 -11.46 -15.21 2.25
N THR A 110 -12.50 -14.95 1.50
CA THR A 110 -12.61 -13.76 0.66
C THR A 110 -13.55 -12.71 1.27
N GLU A 111 -13.95 -12.94 2.52
CA GLU A 111 -14.85 -12.06 3.24
C GLU A 111 -14.10 -10.84 3.75
N SER A 112 -14.79 -9.69 3.75
CA SER A 112 -14.26 -8.47 4.34
C SER A 112 -14.25 -8.58 5.86
N THR A 113 -13.22 -8.02 6.48
CA THR A 113 -13.18 -7.84 7.94
C THR A 113 -14.03 -6.64 8.40
N PHE A 114 -14.43 -5.79 7.47
CA PHE A 114 -15.27 -4.62 7.75
C PHE A 114 -16.74 -5.02 7.67
N THR A 115 -17.52 -4.62 8.67
CA THR A 115 -18.97 -4.71 8.59
C THR A 115 -19.54 -3.62 7.64
N PRO A 116 -20.73 -3.83 7.06
CA PRO A 116 -21.39 -2.80 6.26
C PRO A 116 -21.57 -1.48 7.02
N ALA A 117 -21.88 -1.53 8.30
CA ALA A 117 -22.05 -0.32 9.13
C ALA A 117 -20.74 0.49 9.30
N GLU A 118 -19.60 -0.20 9.40
CA GLU A 118 -18.30 0.45 9.46
C GLU A 118 -17.92 1.09 8.13
N ILE A 119 -18.20 0.41 7.02
CA ILE A 119 -17.98 0.93 5.67
C ILE A 119 -18.82 2.19 5.44
N ASP A 120 -20.09 2.17 5.86
CA ASP A 120 -20.98 3.33 5.78
C ASP A 120 -20.50 4.48 6.65
N ALA A 121 -20.12 4.20 7.90
CA ALA A 121 -19.58 5.21 8.82
C ALA A 121 -18.29 5.86 8.27
N LEU A 122 -17.41 5.06 7.69
CA LEU A 122 -16.16 5.52 7.07
C LEU A 122 -16.44 6.41 5.85
N HIS A 123 -17.35 5.98 4.96
CA HIS A 123 -17.74 6.75 3.79
C HIS A 123 -18.39 8.09 4.19
N ASP A 124 -19.33 8.08 5.13
CA ASP A 124 -19.97 9.29 5.63
C ASP A 124 -18.95 10.24 6.24
N TRP A 125 -17.99 9.73 7.03
CA TRP A 125 -16.96 10.52 7.64
C TRP A 125 -16.06 11.20 6.57
N VAL A 126 -15.65 10.49 5.51
CA VAL A 126 -14.90 11.09 4.40
C VAL A 126 -15.76 12.14 3.70
N ASN A 127 -17.00 11.79 3.36
CA ASN A 127 -17.93 12.72 2.68
C ASN A 127 -18.13 14.03 3.44
N ASN A 128 -18.01 14.01 4.77
CA ASN A 128 -18.13 15.18 5.64
C ASN A 128 -16.80 15.90 5.94
N GLY A 129 -15.68 15.51 5.32
CA GLY A 129 -14.40 16.24 5.37
C GLY A 129 -13.25 15.50 6.03
N GLY A 130 -13.43 14.25 6.40
CA GLY A 130 -12.34 13.35 6.77
C GLY A 130 -11.45 13.02 5.58
N SER A 131 -10.24 12.56 5.83
CA SER A 131 -9.28 12.21 4.78
C SER A 131 -8.79 10.77 4.95
N LEU A 132 -8.93 9.96 3.90
CA LEU A 132 -8.69 8.53 3.95
C LEU A 132 -7.49 8.13 3.07
N LEU A 133 -6.59 7.33 3.63
CA LEU A 133 -5.56 6.61 2.92
C LEU A 133 -5.89 5.10 2.96
N LEU A 134 -6.25 4.53 1.83
CA LEU A 134 -6.49 3.09 1.65
C LEU A 134 -5.29 2.45 0.98
N LEU A 135 -4.70 1.48 1.64
CA LEU A 135 -3.62 0.66 1.09
C LEU A 135 -4.16 -0.75 0.87
N SER A 136 -4.13 -1.21 -0.37
CA SER A 136 -4.44 -2.58 -0.75
C SER A 136 -3.16 -3.38 -1.00
N GLU A 137 -3.29 -4.62 -1.45
CA GLU A 137 -2.17 -5.50 -1.77
C GLU A 137 -2.64 -6.54 -2.79
N HIS A 138 -1.73 -7.38 -3.32
CA HIS A 138 -2.04 -8.48 -4.22
C HIS A 138 -2.93 -9.56 -3.59
N ALA A 139 -3.40 -10.50 -4.41
CA ALA A 139 -4.18 -11.65 -3.94
C ALA A 139 -3.43 -12.45 -2.83
N PRO A 140 -4.12 -12.91 -1.80
CA PRO A 140 -5.58 -12.91 -1.59
C PRO A 140 -6.13 -11.65 -0.89
N ILE A 141 -5.29 -10.72 -0.49
CA ILE A 141 -5.63 -9.57 0.36
C ILE A 141 -6.55 -8.59 -0.36
N ASP A 142 -6.33 -8.40 -1.67
CA ASP A 142 -7.16 -7.56 -2.53
C ASP A 142 -8.68 -7.83 -2.39
N LYS A 143 -9.06 -9.10 -2.25
CA LYS A 143 -10.47 -9.48 -2.13
C LYS A 143 -11.13 -8.95 -0.85
N SER A 144 -10.43 -8.97 0.28
CA SER A 144 -10.96 -8.50 1.55
C SER A 144 -11.12 -6.98 1.58
N MET A 145 -10.31 -6.25 0.80
CA MET A 145 -10.40 -4.80 0.65
C MET A 145 -11.48 -4.36 -0.34
N THR A 146 -11.97 -5.26 -1.20
CA THR A 146 -12.93 -4.96 -2.28
C THR A 146 -14.20 -4.25 -1.78
N PRO A 147 -14.88 -4.65 -0.68
CA PRO A 147 -16.09 -3.96 -0.24
C PRO A 147 -15.86 -2.50 0.15
N VAL A 148 -14.74 -2.20 0.81
CA VAL A 148 -14.37 -0.83 1.16
C VAL A 148 -14.07 -0.02 -0.09
N LEU A 149 -13.23 -0.54 -0.99
CA LEU A 149 -12.88 0.14 -2.24
C LEU A 149 -14.12 0.41 -3.09
N ASN A 150 -15.01 -0.58 -3.25
CA ASN A 150 -16.25 -0.45 -4.02
C ASN A 150 -17.18 0.64 -3.45
N LYS A 151 -17.23 0.82 -2.14
CA LYS A 151 -18.02 1.89 -1.50
C LYS A 151 -17.58 3.27 -1.96
N PHE A 152 -16.30 3.42 -2.30
CA PHE A 152 -15.73 4.65 -2.84
C PHE A 152 -15.70 4.68 -4.39
N GLY A 153 -16.34 3.73 -5.06
CA GLY A 153 -16.37 3.68 -6.53
C GLY A 153 -15.04 3.22 -7.16
N ILE A 154 -14.21 2.52 -6.38
CA ILE A 154 -12.93 1.98 -6.84
C ILE A 154 -13.03 0.46 -6.94
N GLN A 155 -12.68 -0.09 -8.09
CA GLN A 155 -12.55 -1.52 -8.32
C GLN A 155 -11.09 -1.95 -8.20
N SER A 156 -10.83 -3.07 -7.54
CA SER A 156 -9.52 -3.71 -7.49
C SER A 156 -9.50 -4.92 -8.41
N SER A 157 -8.41 -5.08 -9.16
CA SER A 157 -8.13 -6.34 -9.83
C SER A 157 -7.74 -7.41 -8.82
N ILE A 158 -8.06 -8.67 -9.10
CA ILE A 158 -7.66 -9.81 -8.29
C ILE A 158 -6.44 -10.47 -8.91
N GLY A 159 -5.37 -10.60 -8.15
CA GLY A 159 -4.10 -11.17 -8.61
C GLY A 159 -2.91 -10.29 -8.22
N ILE A 160 -1.92 -10.23 -9.10
CA ILE A 160 -0.77 -9.32 -8.97
C ILE A 160 -0.51 -8.62 -10.29
N VAL A 161 -0.20 -7.34 -10.26
CA VAL A 161 0.19 -6.61 -11.48
C VAL A 161 1.61 -6.97 -11.87
N TRP A 162 1.80 -7.20 -13.16
CA TRP A 162 3.06 -7.61 -13.78
C TRP A 162 3.34 -6.76 -15.00
N ASP A 163 4.55 -6.22 -15.12
CA ASP A 163 4.99 -5.52 -16.33
C ASP A 163 6.50 -5.72 -16.55
N SER A 164 6.88 -6.48 -17.56
CA SER A 164 8.29 -6.75 -17.89
C SER A 164 9.01 -5.58 -18.56
N LEU A 165 8.26 -4.63 -19.11
CA LEU A 165 8.83 -3.46 -19.77
C LEU A 165 9.09 -2.31 -18.78
N ASN A 166 8.21 -2.12 -17.82
CA ASN A 166 8.22 -1.00 -16.88
C ASN A 166 8.49 -1.43 -15.43
N CYS A 167 9.23 -2.51 -15.21
CA CYS A 167 9.69 -2.92 -13.89
C CYS A 167 11.08 -2.33 -13.56
N ASP A 168 11.44 -2.36 -12.29
CA ASP A 168 12.78 -1.97 -11.85
C ASP A 168 13.79 -3.06 -12.24
N LYS A 169 14.58 -2.79 -13.28
CA LYS A 169 15.59 -3.68 -13.83
C LYS A 169 16.91 -3.68 -13.07
N THR A 170 17.06 -2.84 -12.06
CA THR A 170 18.26 -2.81 -11.21
C THR A 170 18.33 -4.01 -10.28
N ILE A 171 17.21 -4.71 -10.09
CA ILE A 171 17.10 -5.90 -9.25
C ILE A 171 17.27 -7.15 -10.11
N PRO A 172 18.42 -7.86 -10.03
CA PRO A 172 18.75 -8.96 -10.93
C PRO A 172 18.11 -10.29 -10.47
N MET A 173 16.80 -10.36 -10.28
CA MET A 173 16.12 -11.58 -9.85
C MET A 173 14.95 -11.94 -10.75
N LYS A 174 14.81 -13.24 -11.08
CA LYS A 174 13.61 -13.74 -11.77
C LYS A 174 12.38 -13.49 -10.91
N GLY A 175 11.30 -12.99 -11.50
CA GLY A 175 10.03 -12.75 -10.81
C GLY A 175 9.84 -11.33 -10.30
N PHE A 176 10.81 -10.42 -10.46
CA PHE A 176 10.68 -9.02 -10.04
C PHE A 176 9.99 -8.10 -11.07
N GLN A 177 9.35 -8.65 -12.07
CA GLN A 177 8.49 -7.89 -12.99
C GLN A 177 7.22 -7.35 -12.32
N THR A 178 7.03 -7.64 -11.04
CA THR A 178 6.00 -7.04 -10.17
C THR A 178 6.48 -5.77 -9.48
N LEU A 179 7.79 -5.44 -9.55
CA LEU A 179 8.36 -4.20 -9.04
C LEU A 179 8.20 -3.11 -10.09
N LEU A 180 6.99 -2.57 -10.20
CA LEU A 180 6.66 -1.62 -11.25
C LEU A 180 7.28 -0.26 -10.97
N LYS A 181 7.91 0.33 -11.98
CA LYS A 181 8.55 1.64 -11.89
C LYS A 181 7.72 2.69 -12.60
N PHE A 182 7.39 3.74 -11.86
CA PHE A 182 6.66 4.91 -12.31
C PHE A 182 7.56 6.13 -12.21
N ASN A 183 7.84 6.77 -13.33
CA ASN A 183 8.66 7.98 -13.39
C ASN A 183 8.21 8.86 -14.58
N LYS A 184 8.84 10.03 -14.72
CA LYS A 184 8.55 10.94 -15.82
C LYS A 184 8.99 10.36 -17.16
N GLU A 185 10.09 9.62 -17.20
CA GLU A 185 10.72 9.12 -18.40
C GLU A 185 9.85 8.07 -19.10
N ASN A 186 9.18 7.20 -18.35
CA ASN A 186 8.23 6.23 -18.92
C ASN A 186 6.80 6.78 -19.06
N GLY A 187 6.54 7.99 -18.58
CA GLY A 187 5.24 8.65 -18.69
C GLY A 187 4.15 8.06 -17.76
N LEU A 188 4.51 7.15 -16.84
CA LEU A 188 3.55 6.45 -15.99
C LEU A 188 3.33 7.11 -14.62
N LEU A 189 4.18 8.08 -14.25
CA LEU A 189 4.02 8.91 -13.05
C LEU A 189 3.31 10.21 -13.41
N ASN A 190 2.20 10.51 -12.75
CA ASN A 190 1.58 11.83 -12.85
C ASN A 190 2.42 12.84 -12.06
N THR A 191 3.18 13.68 -12.74
CA THR A 191 4.10 14.65 -12.13
C THR A 191 3.42 15.97 -11.73
N GLU A 192 2.17 16.19 -12.11
CA GLU A 192 1.47 17.47 -11.91
C GLU A 192 0.60 17.50 -10.65
N HIS A 193 0.25 16.33 -10.10
CA HIS A 193 -0.56 16.29 -8.89
C HIS A 193 0.26 16.78 -7.68
N PRO A 194 -0.32 17.51 -6.71
CA PRO A 194 0.40 18.03 -5.53
C PRO A 194 1.19 16.97 -4.74
N ILE A 195 0.70 15.72 -4.66
CA ILE A 195 1.40 14.62 -3.99
C ILE A 195 2.73 14.29 -4.68
N THR A 196 2.77 14.31 -6.00
CA THR A 196 3.98 13.97 -6.78
C THR A 196 4.84 15.19 -7.09
N LYS A 197 4.23 16.36 -7.23
CA LYS A 197 4.91 17.62 -7.47
C LYS A 197 5.60 18.17 -6.22
N GLY A 198 4.99 17.95 -5.05
CA GLY A 198 5.39 18.59 -3.80
C GLY A 198 4.95 20.05 -3.70
N GLU A 199 5.00 20.62 -2.51
CA GLU A 199 4.69 22.05 -2.23
C GLU A 199 5.93 22.93 -2.40
N GLN A 200 7.12 22.35 -2.26
CA GLN A 200 8.39 23.08 -2.26
C GLN A 200 9.46 22.40 -3.13
N ALA A 201 10.49 23.16 -3.47
CA ALA A 201 11.66 22.62 -4.17
C ALA A 201 12.29 21.47 -3.38
N GLY A 202 12.56 20.36 -4.05
CA GLY A 202 13.14 19.16 -3.46
C GLY A 202 12.12 18.13 -2.94
N GLU A 203 10.82 18.43 -3.00
CA GLU A 203 9.74 17.50 -2.61
C GLU A 203 9.15 16.75 -3.81
N GLN A 204 9.60 17.06 -5.01
CA GLN A 204 9.16 16.41 -6.23
C GLN A 204 9.54 14.91 -6.22
N ILE A 205 8.57 14.08 -6.53
CA ILE A 205 8.77 12.65 -6.71
C ILE A 205 9.35 12.40 -8.10
N LYS A 206 10.53 11.81 -8.14
CA LYS A 206 11.23 11.47 -9.40
C LYS A 206 10.86 10.09 -9.90
N ALA A 207 10.76 9.15 -8.98
CA ALA A 207 10.38 7.78 -9.27
C ALA A 207 9.66 7.14 -8.07
N ILE A 208 8.73 6.26 -8.35
CA ILE A 208 8.15 5.30 -7.41
C ILE A 208 8.38 3.91 -7.97
N VAL A 209 8.74 2.97 -7.10
CA VAL A 209 8.74 1.53 -7.42
C VAL A 209 7.81 0.85 -6.44
N THR A 210 6.75 0.22 -6.95
CA THR A 210 5.84 -0.62 -6.15
C THR A 210 6.42 -2.03 -6.00
N TYR A 211 6.01 -2.75 -4.96
CA TYR A 211 6.63 -4.01 -4.55
C TYR A 211 5.69 -5.21 -4.73
N GLY A 212 4.95 -5.20 -5.78
CA GLY A 212 3.94 -6.19 -6.08
C GLY A 212 2.58 -5.77 -5.57
N GLY A 213 1.57 -5.57 -6.14
CA GLY A 213 0.28 -5.10 -5.63
C GLY A 213 -0.84 -5.41 -6.61
N SER A 214 -2.05 -5.05 -6.23
CA SER A 214 -3.22 -5.08 -7.10
C SER A 214 -3.26 -3.87 -8.01
N GLY A 215 -4.02 -3.96 -9.07
CA GLY A 215 -4.37 -2.82 -9.90
C GLY A 215 -5.72 -2.24 -9.48
N LEU A 216 -5.91 -0.96 -9.71
CA LEU A 216 -7.10 -0.21 -9.34
C LEU A 216 -7.73 0.43 -10.58
N THR A 217 -9.06 0.56 -10.58
CA THR A 217 -9.84 1.33 -11.55
C THR A 217 -10.86 2.18 -10.79
N GLY A 218 -10.87 3.49 -11.06
CA GLY A 218 -11.81 4.44 -10.48
C GLY A 218 -11.90 5.66 -11.38
N PRO A 219 -12.87 5.72 -12.31
CA PRO A 219 -12.92 6.75 -13.35
C PRO A 219 -13.09 8.18 -12.81
N GLU A 220 -13.62 8.32 -11.61
CA GLU A 220 -13.80 9.61 -10.92
C GLU A 220 -12.51 10.12 -10.24
N TYR A 221 -11.44 9.31 -10.25
CA TYR A 221 -10.19 9.61 -9.57
C TYR A 221 -9.07 9.91 -10.56
N THR A 222 -8.12 10.73 -10.12
CA THR A 222 -6.89 10.98 -10.84
C THR A 222 -5.90 9.84 -10.59
N SER A 223 -5.33 9.26 -11.64
CA SER A 223 -4.24 8.30 -11.52
C SER A 223 -2.93 9.02 -11.16
N LEU A 224 -2.26 8.54 -10.11
CA LEU A 224 -0.88 8.92 -9.78
C LEU A 224 0.12 7.99 -10.46
N PHE A 225 -0.21 6.70 -10.54
CA PHE A 225 0.62 5.61 -11.06
C PHE A 225 -0.15 4.87 -12.15
N THR A 226 -0.09 5.36 -13.38
CA THR A 226 -0.82 4.80 -14.51
C THR A 226 -0.19 3.48 -14.96
N LEU A 227 -0.99 2.46 -15.12
CA LEU A 227 -0.53 1.19 -15.67
C LEU A 227 -0.37 1.30 -17.18
N SER A 228 0.74 0.77 -17.66
CA SER A 228 1.06 0.70 -19.09
C SER A 228 0.16 -0.32 -19.80
N PRO A 229 -0.07 -0.18 -21.12
CA PRO A 229 -0.74 -1.20 -21.93
C PRO A 229 -0.05 -2.58 -21.91
N SER A 230 1.23 -2.64 -21.53
CA SER A 230 1.97 -3.91 -21.35
C SER A 230 1.73 -4.56 -19.98
N SER A 231 1.03 -3.89 -19.08
CA SER A 231 0.72 -4.45 -17.76
C SER A 231 -0.30 -5.57 -17.85
N GLU A 232 -0.07 -6.64 -17.13
CA GLU A 232 -0.92 -7.81 -17.05
C GLU A 232 -1.31 -8.09 -15.59
N ILE A 233 -2.51 -8.60 -15.36
CA ILE A 233 -2.89 -9.15 -14.06
C ILE A 233 -2.62 -10.64 -14.09
N LYS A 234 -1.72 -11.11 -13.22
CA LYS A 234 -1.30 -12.52 -13.19
C LYS A 234 -1.79 -13.26 -11.96
N ARG A 235 -1.83 -14.58 -12.09
CA ARG A 235 -2.14 -15.50 -10.99
C ARG A 235 -1.12 -15.34 -9.87
N TRP A 236 -1.62 -15.25 -8.63
CA TRP A 236 -0.79 -15.16 -7.44
C TRP A 236 -1.36 -15.96 -6.29
N SER A 237 -0.52 -16.58 -5.48
CA SER A 237 -0.94 -17.40 -4.32
C SER A 237 -2.02 -18.42 -4.64
N GLY A 238 -1.96 -19.03 -5.83
CA GLY A 238 -2.95 -20.01 -6.27
C GLY A 238 -4.27 -19.44 -6.79
N ILE A 239 -4.47 -18.12 -6.70
CA ILE A 239 -5.71 -17.43 -7.09
C ILE A 239 -5.62 -16.97 -8.55
N ASN A 240 -6.63 -17.31 -9.34
CA ASN A 240 -6.71 -16.89 -10.73
C ASN A 240 -7.00 -15.38 -10.82
N PRO A 241 -6.39 -14.70 -11.79
CA PRO A 241 -6.61 -13.27 -11.97
C PRO A 241 -8.03 -12.98 -12.46
N SER A 242 -8.56 -11.82 -12.06
CA SER A 242 -9.80 -11.28 -12.59
C SER A 242 -9.82 -9.75 -12.50
N GLY A 243 -10.73 -9.13 -13.26
CA GLY A 243 -10.85 -7.68 -13.35
C GLY A 243 -9.81 -7.05 -14.29
N SER A 244 -9.90 -5.75 -14.41
CA SER A 244 -8.96 -4.90 -15.15
C SER A 244 -8.48 -3.79 -14.26
N ALA A 245 -7.37 -3.15 -14.64
CA ALA A 245 -6.82 -2.05 -13.89
C ALA A 245 -6.17 -1.01 -14.81
N THR A 246 -6.28 0.25 -14.41
CA THR A 246 -5.69 1.37 -15.13
C THR A 246 -4.62 2.09 -14.31
N SER A 247 -4.53 1.77 -13.02
CA SER A 247 -3.65 2.46 -12.07
C SER A 247 -3.20 1.54 -10.94
N GLN A 248 -2.12 1.89 -10.26
CA GLN A 248 -1.78 1.39 -8.91
C GLN A 248 -1.89 2.48 -7.84
N GLY A 249 -2.30 3.69 -8.20
CA GLY A 249 -2.49 4.78 -7.25
C GLY A 249 -3.52 5.78 -7.74
N LEU A 250 -4.62 5.88 -7.02
CA LEU A 250 -5.74 6.78 -7.31
C LEU A 250 -5.89 7.83 -6.22
N VAL A 251 -6.27 9.03 -6.62
CA VAL A 251 -6.45 10.16 -5.70
C VAL A 251 -7.61 11.03 -6.12
N GLY A 252 -8.40 11.52 -5.16
CA GLY A 252 -9.52 12.41 -5.46
C GLY A 252 -10.24 12.94 -4.24
N LYS A 253 -11.31 13.68 -4.48
CA LYS A 253 -12.22 14.18 -3.46
C LYS A 253 -13.44 13.25 -3.35
N VAL A 254 -13.93 13.10 -2.14
CA VAL A 254 -15.19 12.40 -1.84
C VAL A 254 -16.00 13.37 -0.97
N GLY A 255 -17.01 14.00 -1.54
CA GLY A 255 -17.73 15.08 -0.90
C GLY A 255 -16.78 16.22 -0.47
N LYS A 256 -16.72 16.50 0.82
CA LYS A 256 -15.82 17.50 1.42
C LYS A 256 -14.44 16.95 1.79
N GLY A 257 -14.28 15.62 1.78
CA GLY A 257 -13.05 14.94 2.18
C GLY A 257 -12.17 14.55 1.00
N LYS A 258 -11.14 13.76 1.31
CA LYS A 258 -10.12 13.34 0.35
C LYS A 258 -9.82 11.86 0.50
N LEU A 259 -9.49 11.23 -0.61
CA LEU A 259 -9.11 9.83 -0.68
C LEU A 259 -7.83 9.65 -1.48
N VAL A 260 -6.92 8.85 -0.95
CA VAL A 260 -5.81 8.22 -1.67
C VAL A 260 -5.98 6.72 -1.54
N ALA A 261 -6.00 6.01 -2.65
CA ALA A 261 -6.05 4.55 -2.69
C ALA A 261 -4.85 4.02 -3.47
N LEU A 262 -4.09 3.11 -2.86
CA LEU A 262 -2.93 2.49 -3.50
C LEU A 262 -3.10 0.97 -3.53
N GLY A 263 -2.67 0.36 -4.63
CA GLY A 263 -2.69 -1.10 -4.82
C GLY A 263 -1.54 -1.83 -4.13
N ASP A 264 -0.62 -1.12 -3.49
CA ASP A 264 0.57 -1.63 -2.80
C ASP A 264 0.75 -0.89 -1.47
N CYS A 265 1.08 -1.61 -0.42
CA CYS A 265 1.27 -1.05 0.91
C CYS A 265 2.74 -0.92 1.33
N ASN A 266 3.65 -1.64 0.67
CA ASN A 266 5.03 -1.82 1.11
C ASN A 266 5.83 -0.50 1.08
N GLY A 267 5.45 0.44 0.21
CA GLY A 267 6.02 1.78 0.17
C GLY A 267 5.88 2.58 1.47
N PHE A 268 4.89 2.23 2.32
CA PHE A 268 4.66 2.88 3.62
C PHE A 268 5.40 2.24 4.79
N THR A 269 6.24 1.25 4.50
CA THR A 269 7.16 0.62 5.45
C THR A 269 8.59 1.15 5.28
N ALA A 270 9.49 0.71 6.14
CA ALA A 270 10.93 0.74 5.94
C ALA A 270 11.46 -0.62 6.39
N MET A 271 11.49 -1.57 5.49
CA MET A 271 11.76 -2.96 5.82
C MET A 271 12.80 -3.60 4.91
N TYR A 272 13.34 -4.71 5.33
CA TYR A 272 14.04 -5.63 4.45
C TYR A 272 13.49 -7.05 4.59
N ILE A 273 13.64 -7.81 3.52
CA ILE A 273 13.33 -9.24 3.46
C ILE A 273 14.66 -9.99 3.44
N ASN A 274 14.82 -10.95 4.36
CA ASN A 274 15.98 -11.84 4.35
C ASN A 274 15.84 -12.84 3.21
N MET A 275 16.76 -12.77 2.24
CA MET A 275 16.76 -13.62 1.04
C MET A 275 17.66 -14.85 1.17
N GLY A 276 18.18 -15.12 2.37
CA GLY A 276 19.17 -16.17 2.62
C GLY A 276 20.60 -15.77 2.24
N ALA A 277 21.59 -16.55 2.70
CA ALA A 277 23.02 -16.29 2.48
C ALA A 277 23.47 -14.84 2.79
N GLY A 278 22.87 -14.20 3.79
CA GLY A 278 23.17 -12.82 4.20
C GLY A 278 22.66 -11.74 3.26
N LYS A 279 21.94 -12.09 2.18
CA LYS A 279 21.36 -11.12 1.24
C LYS A 279 20.08 -10.54 1.81
N LYS A 280 19.93 -9.22 1.69
CA LYS A 280 18.72 -8.47 2.07
C LYS A 280 18.13 -7.80 0.86
N PHE A 281 16.81 -7.85 0.75
CA PHE A 281 16.04 -7.04 -0.21
C PHE A 281 15.34 -5.94 0.58
N PHE A 282 15.68 -4.69 0.29
CA PHE A 282 15.09 -3.51 0.95
C PHE A 282 13.85 -3.04 0.19
N ALA A 283 12.82 -2.64 0.94
CA ALA A 283 11.58 -2.11 0.38
C ALA A 283 11.03 -0.95 1.23
N GLY A 284 10.40 0.01 0.58
CA GLY A 284 9.75 1.12 1.24
C GLY A 284 10.61 2.37 1.40
N MET A 285 10.37 3.12 2.45
CA MET A 285 10.88 4.49 2.65
C MET A 285 12.41 4.62 2.76
N GLN A 286 13.14 3.57 3.13
CA GLN A 286 14.61 3.60 3.21
C GLN A 286 15.28 3.47 1.84
N VAL A 287 14.55 3.06 0.78
CA VAL A 287 15.12 2.99 -0.57
C VAL A 287 15.02 4.38 -1.20
N THR A 288 16.12 5.12 -1.11
CA THR A 288 16.15 6.56 -1.46
C THR A 288 15.77 6.85 -2.90
N ASP A 289 16.19 5.99 -3.84
CA ASP A 289 15.92 6.17 -5.28
C ASP A 289 14.45 5.94 -5.66
N HIS A 290 13.67 5.33 -4.76
CA HIS A 290 12.23 5.10 -4.94
C HIS A 290 11.35 6.22 -4.38
N ASN A 291 11.91 7.24 -3.76
CA ASN A 291 11.26 8.43 -3.18
C ASN A 291 10.06 8.18 -2.25
N TRP A 292 9.88 6.98 -1.72
CA TRP A 292 8.71 6.66 -0.91
C TRP A 292 8.56 7.52 0.35
N LYS A 293 9.67 7.85 1.04
CA LYS A 293 9.60 8.71 2.23
C LYS A 293 9.00 10.09 1.89
N GLN A 294 9.45 10.69 0.79
CA GLN A 294 8.91 11.98 0.34
C GLN A 294 7.46 11.85 -0.13
N PHE A 295 7.12 10.75 -0.83
CA PHE A 295 5.74 10.49 -1.26
C PHE A 295 4.78 10.34 -0.07
N VAL A 296 5.20 9.65 1.00
CA VAL A 296 4.43 9.52 2.26
C VAL A 296 4.18 10.91 2.87
N LEU A 297 5.22 11.74 3.00
CA LEU A 297 5.09 13.11 3.51
C LEU A 297 4.13 13.94 2.67
N ASN A 298 4.31 13.98 1.36
CA ASN A 298 3.43 14.73 0.45
C ASN A 298 1.97 14.24 0.51
N THR A 299 1.78 12.93 0.64
CA THR A 299 0.45 12.31 0.80
C THR A 299 -0.23 12.79 2.08
N LEU A 300 0.46 12.75 3.20
CA LEU A 300 -0.06 13.23 4.48
C LEU A 300 -0.34 14.74 4.45
N HIS A 301 0.54 15.53 3.81
CA HIS A 301 0.32 16.97 3.60
C HIS A 301 -0.93 17.24 2.80
N TRP A 302 -1.12 16.54 1.68
CA TRP A 302 -2.30 16.72 0.83
C TRP A 302 -3.59 16.32 1.55
N LEU A 303 -3.58 15.23 2.33
CA LEU A 303 -4.72 14.77 3.12
C LEU A 303 -5.07 15.71 4.27
N SER A 304 -4.11 16.51 4.76
CA SER A 304 -4.30 17.44 5.88
C SER A 304 -4.96 18.76 5.51
N ASN A 305 -4.79 19.18 4.26
CA ASN A 305 -5.22 20.50 3.76
C ASN A 305 -6.74 20.64 3.55
#